data_5c7dd2a3b36b8d87623d6361f959382c
#
_entry.id   5c7dd2a3b36b8d87623d6361f959382c
#
_cell.length_a   1.000
_cell.length_b   1.000
_cell.length_c   1.000
_cell.angle_alpha   90.00
_cell.angle_beta   90.00
_cell.angle_gamma   90.00
#
_symmetry.space_group_name_H-M   'P 1'
#
loop_
_entity.id
_entity.type
_entity.pdbx_description
1 polymer ?
#
loop_
_entity_poly.entity_id
_entity_poly.type
_entity_poly.pdbx_seq_one_letter_code
_entity_poly.pdbx_strand_id
1 'polypeptide(L)'
;IIHLAAQSSVIESFKDPRNTVSTNVIGTYNLLESVKNQKSVKSLLIITTDKVYQNYEKSKYFDENSKLGGDDMYSGSKACCEILINSFNKSFFQNSNCSIATVRAGNCFGGGDWTEDRITKDALENFYANKTLILRSPTANRPWQHVIEPLFGYLILIQKLYSTNGKKFQGPWNFGPSSKQNMQVYKFANLIKTTMKSKSKINIKKNFYKFKKEKIFESKFLNINSKKVKKYLKWKPNLSIKESVELTVDWYINFKKKKDLLFITRKQIIDYMKKTKI
;
A
#
# COMPACT_ATOMS: atom_id res chain seq x y z
N ILE A 1 17.68 6.10 -3.32
CA ILE A 1 16.98 6.08 -2.02
C ILE A 1 15.54 5.68 -2.26
N ILE A 2 14.99 4.80 -1.39
CA ILE A 2 13.56 4.49 -1.32
C ILE A 2 13.07 4.88 0.07
N HIS A 3 12.14 5.84 0.15
CA HIS A 3 11.60 6.36 1.40
C HIS A 3 10.24 5.75 1.71
N LEU A 4 10.23 4.79 2.66
CA LEU A 4 9.02 4.11 3.12
C LEU A 4 8.59 4.55 4.55
N ALA A 5 9.44 5.29 5.26
CA ALA A 5 9.16 5.69 6.62
C ALA A 5 7.96 6.63 6.69
N ALA A 6 6.95 6.26 7.46
CA ALA A 6 5.75 7.04 7.66
C ALA A 6 4.93 6.55 8.87
N GLN A 7 4.18 7.44 9.49
CA GLN A 7 2.99 7.06 10.26
C GLN A 7 1.89 6.70 9.25
N SER A 8 1.42 5.45 9.23
CA SER A 8 0.56 4.91 8.16
C SER A 8 -0.87 4.55 8.59
N SER A 9 -1.22 4.77 9.86
CA SER A 9 -2.54 4.45 10.41
C SER A 9 -3.47 5.67 10.39
N VAL A 10 -4.64 5.53 9.76
CA VAL A 10 -5.70 6.56 9.83
C VAL A 10 -6.16 6.75 11.26
N ILE A 11 -6.37 5.66 12.01
CA ILE A 11 -6.86 5.73 13.40
C ILE A 11 -5.85 6.46 14.28
N GLU A 12 -4.57 6.13 14.16
CA GLU A 12 -3.52 6.80 14.93
C GLU A 12 -3.42 8.29 14.58
N SER A 13 -3.70 8.66 13.33
CA SER A 13 -3.71 10.07 12.92
C SER A 13 -4.82 10.92 13.58
N PHE A 14 -5.91 10.28 14.04
CA PHE A 14 -6.92 10.94 14.85
C PHE A 14 -6.49 11.06 16.32
N LYS A 15 -5.73 10.10 16.85
CA LYS A 15 -5.24 10.12 18.23
C LYS A 15 -4.08 11.09 18.40
N ASP A 16 -3.14 11.08 17.47
CA ASP A 16 -1.96 11.94 17.47
C ASP A 16 -1.72 12.58 16.09
N PRO A 17 -2.47 13.65 15.76
CA PRO A 17 -2.30 14.38 14.51
C PRO A 17 -0.93 15.07 14.42
N ARG A 18 -0.36 15.50 15.56
CA ARG A 18 0.95 16.16 15.61
C ARG A 18 2.06 15.21 15.16
N ASN A 19 2.11 14.01 15.73
CA ASN A 19 3.07 12.99 15.33
C ASN A 19 2.90 12.61 13.85
N THR A 20 1.65 12.51 13.37
CA THR A 20 1.36 12.22 11.96
C THR A 20 1.97 13.28 11.03
N VAL A 21 1.78 14.57 11.31
CA VAL A 21 2.34 15.67 10.51
C VAL A 21 3.86 15.70 10.64
N SER A 22 4.40 15.60 11.85
CA SER A 22 5.85 15.61 12.10
C SER A 22 6.55 14.47 11.35
N THR A 23 6.03 13.25 11.45
CA THR A 23 6.62 12.09 10.79
C THR A 23 6.48 12.17 9.27
N ASN A 24 5.26 12.43 8.76
CA ASN A 24 5.00 12.32 7.34
C ASN A 24 5.49 13.56 6.57
N VAL A 25 5.11 14.77 7.02
CA VAL A 25 5.39 16.01 6.28
C VAL A 25 6.79 16.51 6.58
N ILE A 26 7.11 16.72 7.86
CA ILE A 26 8.42 17.25 8.25
C ILE A 26 9.52 16.21 7.99
N GLY A 27 9.27 14.92 8.24
CA GLY A 27 10.20 13.84 7.88
C GLY A 27 10.51 13.80 6.39
N THR A 28 9.50 13.96 5.52
CA THR A 28 9.70 14.07 4.06
C THR A 28 10.47 15.33 3.68
N TYR A 29 10.15 16.47 4.30
CA TYR A 29 10.91 17.72 4.10
C TYR A 29 12.39 17.54 4.46
N ASN A 30 12.69 16.99 5.63
CA ASN A 30 14.05 16.77 6.10
C ASN A 30 14.85 15.86 5.13
N LEU A 31 14.20 14.82 4.60
CA LEU A 31 14.82 13.97 3.58
C LEU A 31 15.13 14.76 2.29
N LEU A 32 14.17 15.53 1.77
CA LEU A 32 14.35 16.33 0.56
C LEU A 32 15.47 17.37 0.73
N GLU A 33 15.51 18.06 1.87
CA GLU A 33 16.54 19.03 2.21
C GLU A 33 17.93 18.36 2.31
N SER A 34 18.00 17.19 2.94
CA SER A 34 19.26 16.42 3.03
C SER A 34 19.75 15.95 1.67
N VAL A 35 18.86 15.56 0.76
CA VAL A 35 19.21 15.06 -0.57
C VAL A 35 19.55 16.19 -1.54
N LYS A 36 19.02 17.39 -1.34
CA LYS A 36 19.19 18.55 -2.23
C LYS A 36 20.64 18.81 -2.64
N ASN A 37 21.55 18.68 -1.71
CA ASN A 37 22.98 18.96 -1.92
C ASN A 37 23.83 17.69 -2.13
N GLN A 38 23.21 16.50 -2.20
CA GLN A 38 23.93 15.23 -2.32
C GLN A 38 24.12 14.81 -3.78
N LYS A 39 25.32 15.04 -4.32
CA LYS A 39 25.69 14.66 -5.70
C LYS A 39 25.68 13.14 -5.94
N SER A 40 25.84 12.34 -4.90
CA SER A 40 25.83 10.86 -4.96
C SER A 40 24.45 10.25 -5.15
N VAL A 41 23.39 10.96 -4.75
CA VAL A 41 22.01 10.47 -4.89
C VAL A 41 21.50 10.72 -6.30
N LYS A 42 21.28 9.66 -7.07
CA LYS A 42 20.80 9.72 -8.46
C LYS A 42 19.31 9.52 -8.61
N SER A 43 18.68 8.85 -7.66
CA SER A 43 17.24 8.60 -7.69
C SER A 43 16.63 8.57 -6.29
N LEU A 44 15.45 9.15 -6.16
CA LEU A 44 14.67 9.20 -4.93
C LEU A 44 13.22 8.79 -5.23
N LEU A 45 12.78 7.70 -4.60
CA LEU A 45 11.42 7.20 -4.68
C LEU A 45 10.75 7.37 -3.32
N ILE A 46 9.63 8.09 -3.27
CA ILE A 46 8.92 8.38 -2.03
C ILE A 46 7.53 7.75 -2.08
N ILE A 47 7.23 6.95 -1.05
CA ILE A 47 5.97 6.21 -0.98
C ILE A 47 4.91 7.09 -0.28
N THR A 48 3.83 7.36 -1.00
CA THR A 48 2.65 8.03 -0.47
C THR A 48 1.47 7.04 -0.35
N THR A 49 0.29 7.35 -0.84
CA THR A 49 -0.89 6.49 -0.71
C THR A 49 -1.93 6.83 -1.79
N ASP A 50 -2.81 5.91 -2.10
CA ASP A 50 -4.00 6.16 -2.93
C ASP A 50 -5.02 7.10 -2.25
N LYS A 51 -4.91 7.34 -0.95
CA LYS A 51 -5.77 8.26 -0.19
C LYS A 51 -5.43 9.74 -0.35
N VAL A 52 -4.40 10.06 -1.14
CA VAL A 52 -4.02 11.48 -1.41
C VAL A 52 -5.01 12.21 -2.31
N TYR A 53 -5.93 11.50 -2.93
CA TYR A 53 -6.91 12.10 -3.84
C TYR A 53 -8.11 12.67 -3.10
N GLN A 54 -8.61 13.81 -3.57
CA GLN A 54 -9.88 14.35 -3.10
C GLN A 54 -11.01 13.43 -3.55
N ASN A 55 -11.66 12.79 -2.58
CA ASN A 55 -12.67 11.77 -2.81
C ASN A 55 -14.08 12.31 -2.53
N TYR A 56 -14.89 12.46 -3.57
CA TYR A 56 -16.29 12.89 -3.49
C TYR A 56 -17.26 11.69 -3.40
N GLU A 57 -16.80 10.53 -2.94
CA GLU A 57 -17.60 9.29 -2.82
C GLU A 57 -18.28 8.82 -4.13
N LYS A 58 -17.76 9.27 -5.27
CA LYS A 58 -18.19 8.81 -6.59
C LYS A 58 -17.35 7.60 -7.00
N SER A 59 -17.96 6.65 -7.71
CA SER A 59 -17.27 5.48 -8.26
C SER A 59 -16.33 5.85 -9.42
N LYS A 60 -15.34 6.69 -9.15
CA LYS A 60 -14.34 7.18 -10.10
C LYS A 60 -13.00 6.52 -9.85
N TYR A 61 -12.27 6.23 -10.93
CA TYR A 61 -10.86 5.82 -10.87
C TYR A 61 -9.98 7.06 -10.91
N PHE A 62 -9.20 7.27 -9.85
CA PHE A 62 -8.24 8.36 -9.77
C PHE A 62 -6.98 8.03 -10.58
N ASP A 63 -6.58 8.93 -11.46
CA ASP A 63 -5.29 8.92 -12.14
C ASP A 63 -4.31 9.90 -11.47
N GLU A 64 -3.08 9.94 -11.97
CA GLU A 64 -2.03 10.74 -11.36
C GLU A 64 -2.27 12.26 -11.46
N ASN A 65 -3.16 12.72 -12.35
CA ASN A 65 -3.54 14.13 -12.52
C ASN A 65 -4.78 14.51 -11.72
N SER A 66 -5.42 13.55 -11.05
CA SER A 66 -6.60 13.79 -10.23
C SER A 66 -6.25 14.70 -9.04
N LYS A 67 -7.19 15.57 -8.65
CA LYS A 67 -7.01 16.56 -7.60
C LYS A 67 -6.59 15.89 -6.29
N LEU A 68 -5.56 16.45 -5.66
CA LEU A 68 -5.11 16.05 -4.32
C LEU A 68 -6.05 16.61 -3.25
N GLY A 69 -6.15 15.90 -2.12
CA GLY A 69 -6.97 16.27 -0.98
C GLY A 69 -6.67 15.36 0.20
N GLY A 70 -7.72 14.91 0.89
CA GLY A 70 -7.64 13.99 2.02
C GLY A 70 -8.54 14.47 3.15
N ASP A 71 -9.48 13.62 3.55
CA ASP A 71 -10.53 13.96 4.50
C ASP A 71 -10.17 13.56 5.95
N ASP A 72 -9.00 12.96 6.16
CA ASP A 72 -8.42 12.64 7.45
C ASP A 72 -6.95 13.09 7.55
N MET A 73 -6.41 13.18 8.78
CA MET A 73 -5.05 13.69 9.02
C MET A 73 -3.96 12.86 8.34
N TYR A 74 -4.12 11.53 8.24
CA TYR A 74 -3.18 10.69 7.51
C TYR A 74 -3.21 11.02 6.01
N SER A 75 -4.40 10.99 5.41
CA SER A 75 -4.60 11.27 3.98
C SER A 75 -4.11 12.67 3.61
N GLY A 76 -4.48 13.68 4.42
CA GLY A 76 -4.04 15.07 4.26
C GLY A 76 -2.53 15.21 4.38
N SER A 77 -1.88 14.57 5.37
CA SER A 77 -0.42 14.60 5.51
C SER A 77 0.31 14.03 4.29
N LYS A 78 -0.22 12.95 3.72
CA LYS A 78 0.35 12.33 2.51
C LYS A 78 0.11 13.18 1.26
N ALA A 79 -1.03 13.87 1.15
CA ALA A 79 -1.28 14.85 0.09
C ALA A 79 -0.35 16.07 0.20
N CYS A 80 -0.08 16.55 1.42
CA CYS A 80 0.94 17.57 1.67
C CYS A 80 2.33 17.12 1.20
N CYS A 81 2.70 15.87 1.45
CA CYS A 81 3.97 15.31 0.95
C CYS A 81 4.03 15.38 -0.60
N GLU A 82 2.97 15.00 -1.30
CA GLU A 82 2.92 15.07 -2.78
C GLU A 82 3.14 16.51 -3.29
N ILE A 83 2.49 17.48 -2.67
CA ILE A 83 2.63 18.90 -3.04
C ILE A 83 4.05 19.38 -2.75
N LEU A 84 4.58 19.07 -1.57
CA LEU A 84 5.92 19.44 -1.15
C LEU A 84 6.99 18.85 -2.09
N ILE A 85 6.89 17.56 -2.40
CA ILE A 85 7.81 16.86 -3.29
C ILE A 85 7.80 17.48 -4.70
N ASN A 86 6.60 17.79 -5.22
CA ASN A 86 6.48 18.44 -6.53
C ASN A 86 7.13 19.84 -6.53
N SER A 87 6.91 20.63 -5.47
CA SER A 87 7.53 21.97 -5.31
C SER A 87 9.04 21.87 -5.21
N PHE A 88 9.56 20.97 -4.38
CA PHE A 88 11.01 20.71 -4.28
C PHE A 88 11.61 20.27 -5.61
N ASN A 89 10.94 19.36 -6.32
CA ASN A 89 11.39 18.88 -7.62
C ASN A 89 11.53 20.02 -8.64
N LYS A 90 10.54 20.89 -8.70
CA LYS A 90 10.56 22.07 -9.60
C LYS A 90 11.60 23.12 -9.19
N SER A 91 11.76 23.37 -7.88
CA SER A 91 12.63 24.44 -7.40
C SER A 91 14.11 24.04 -7.36
N PHE A 92 14.43 22.78 -7.03
CA PHE A 92 15.81 22.40 -6.70
C PHE A 92 16.35 21.21 -7.51
N PHE A 93 15.48 20.34 -8.08
CA PHE A 93 15.94 19.12 -8.69
C PHE A 93 15.83 19.09 -10.22
N GLN A 94 15.28 20.12 -10.88
CA GLN A 94 15.17 20.14 -12.34
C GLN A 94 16.54 19.98 -13.03
N ASN A 95 17.53 20.73 -12.59
CA ASN A 95 18.89 20.73 -13.13
C ASN A 95 19.86 19.82 -12.34
N SER A 96 19.37 19.09 -11.34
CA SER A 96 20.19 18.15 -10.58
C SER A 96 20.29 16.80 -11.27
N ASN A 97 21.28 15.99 -10.88
CA ASN A 97 21.40 14.60 -11.36
C ASN A 97 20.43 13.63 -10.67
N CYS A 98 19.65 14.09 -9.67
CA CYS A 98 18.70 13.27 -8.96
C CYS A 98 17.32 13.30 -9.63
N SER A 99 16.76 12.16 -9.93
CA SER A 99 15.39 12.00 -10.46
C SER A 99 14.46 11.56 -9.33
N ILE A 100 13.32 12.26 -9.17
CA ILE A 100 12.39 12.05 -8.05
C ILE A 100 11.04 11.58 -8.56
N ALA A 101 10.49 10.53 -7.94
CA ALA A 101 9.11 10.11 -8.16
C ALA A 101 8.38 9.80 -6.86
N THR A 102 7.07 9.93 -6.88
CA THR A 102 6.18 9.43 -5.84
C THR A 102 5.40 8.22 -6.32
N VAL A 103 5.06 7.33 -5.41
CA VAL A 103 4.23 6.15 -5.71
C VAL A 103 3.03 6.09 -4.79
N ARG A 104 1.88 5.85 -5.40
CA ARG A 104 0.58 5.74 -4.75
C ARG A 104 0.07 4.32 -4.96
N ALA A 105 -0.08 3.57 -3.87
CA ALA A 105 -0.58 2.20 -3.92
C ALA A 105 -1.87 2.07 -3.10
N GLY A 106 -2.76 1.22 -3.58
CA GLY A 106 -3.98 0.85 -2.87
C GLY A 106 -3.72 -0.16 -1.76
N ASN A 107 -4.77 -0.61 -1.10
CA ASN A 107 -4.74 -1.45 0.11
C ASN A 107 -3.80 -2.66 -0.03
N CYS A 108 -2.55 -2.47 0.37
CA CYS A 108 -1.55 -3.52 0.40
C CYS A 108 -1.71 -4.39 1.64
N PHE A 109 -1.54 -5.70 1.48
CA PHE A 109 -1.52 -6.66 2.57
C PHE A 109 -0.49 -7.77 2.31
N GLY A 110 -0.04 -8.46 3.35
CA GLY A 110 0.95 -9.53 3.23
C GLY A 110 1.34 -10.09 4.59
N GLY A 111 2.30 -11.01 4.61
CA GLY A 111 2.87 -11.53 5.84
C GLY A 111 3.70 -10.47 6.56
N GLY A 112 3.72 -10.51 7.91
CA GLY A 112 4.54 -9.63 8.75
C GLY A 112 3.96 -8.25 9.02
N ASP A 113 2.74 -7.95 8.60
CA ASP A 113 2.05 -6.70 8.99
C ASP A 113 1.36 -6.89 10.36
N TRP A 114 1.96 -6.30 11.40
CA TRP A 114 1.46 -6.33 12.77
C TRP A 114 0.80 -5.02 13.20
N THR A 115 0.60 -4.11 12.26
CA THR A 115 -0.06 -2.83 12.53
C THR A 115 -1.48 -3.06 13.04
N GLU A 116 -1.83 -2.38 14.12
CA GLU A 116 -3.18 -2.43 14.67
C GLU A 116 -4.23 -1.91 13.69
N ASP A 117 -5.46 -2.38 13.84
CA ASP A 117 -6.61 -1.99 13.00
C ASP A 117 -6.47 -2.33 11.51
N ARG A 118 -5.55 -3.23 11.16
CA ARG A 118 -5.43 -3.78 9.81
C ARG A 118 -6.30 -5.03 9.67
N ILE A 119 -7.27 -4.96 8.77
CA ILE A 119 -8.23 -6.05 8.54
C ILE A 119 -7.57 -7.43 8.35
N THR A 120 -6.41 -7.48 7.69
CA THR A 120 -5.71 -8.73 7.42
C THR A 120 -5.16 -9.34 8.71
N LYS A 121 -4.45 -8.55 9.51
CA LYS A 121 -3.94 -8.97 10.84
C LYS A 121 -5.11 -9.39 11.73
N ASP A 122 -6.11 -8.52 11.87
CA ASP A 122 -7.26 -8.76 12.75
C ASP A 122 -8.02 -10.02 12.36
N ALA A 123 -8.23 -10.26 11.06
CA ALA A 123 -8.88 -11.47 10.56
C ALA A 123 -8.05 -12.72 10.87
N LEU A 124 -6.74 -12.70 10.59
CA LEU A 124 -5.86 -13.84 10.82
C LEU A 124 -5.77 -14.21 12.30
N GLU A 125 -5.60 -13.22 13.19
CA GLU A 125 -5.53 -13.46 14.64
C GLU A 125 -6.85 -13.95 15.22
N ASN A 126 -7.96 -13.27 14.89
CA ASN A 126 -9.26 -13.66 15.42
C ASN A 126 -9.71 -15.04 14.90
N PHE A 127 -9.46 -15.35 13.64
CA PHE A 127 -9.82 -16.66 13.09
C PHE A 127 -8.96 -17.79 13.64
N TYR A 128 -7.67 -17.54 13.85
CA TYR A 128 -6.79 -18.52 14.50
C TYR A 128 -7.24 -18.82 15.95
N ALA A 129 -7.68 -17.80 16.68
CA ALA A 129 -8.19 -17.90 18.03
C ALA A 129 -9.69 -18.31 18.11
N ASN A 130 -10.34 -18.64 16.98
CA ASN A 130 -11.79 -18.89 16.89
C ASN A 130 -12.65 -17.77 17.52
N LYS A 131 -12.20 -16.52 17.39
CA LYS A 131 -12.90 -15.32 17.87
C LYS A 131 -13.69 -14.66 16.73
N THR A 132 -14.62 -13.79 17.10
CA THR A 132 -15.40 -13.00 16.15
C THR A 132 -14.62 -11.77 15.73
N LEU A 133 -14.49 -11.55 14.42
CA LEU A 133 -13.87 -10.36 13.85
C LEU A 133 -14.82 -9.16 13.94
N ILE A 134 -14.32 -8.00 14.31
CA ILE A 134 -15.09 -6.75 14.29
C ILE A 134 -14.81 -6.03 12.96
N LEU A 135 -15.85 -5.73 12.20
CA LEU A 135 -15.77 -4.96 10.96
C LEU A 135 -16.45 -3.60 11.13
N ARG A 136 -15.74 -2.52 10.78
CA ARG A 136 -16.24 -1.14 10.84
C ARG A 136 -17.08 -0.78 9.61
N SER A 137 -16.56 -1.08 8.43
CA SER A 137 -17.15 -0.73 7.13
C SER A 137 -17.23 -1.96 6.21
N PRO A 138 -18.07 -2.97 6.52
CA PRO A 138 -18.06 -4.28 5.83
C PRO A 138 -18.38 -4.19 4.33
N THR A 139 -19.16 -3.20 3.92
CA THR A 139 -19.59 -3.00 2.53
C THR A 139 -18.66 -2.10 1.71
N ALA A 140 -17.68 -1.45 2.37
CA ALA A 140 -16.73 -0.59 1.66
C ALA A 140 -15.89 -1.42 0.67
N ASN A 141 -15.75 -0.91 -0.55
CA ASN A 141 -14.90 -1.50 -1.58
C ASN A 141 -13.45 -1.02 -1.44
N ARG A 142 -12.50 -1.94 -1.61
CA ARG A 142 -11.08 -1.61 -1.55
C ARG A 142 -10.31 -2.31 -2.68
N PRO A 143 -9.28 -1.66 -3.23
CA PRO A 143 -8.39 -2.24 -4.24
C PRO A 143 -7.31 -3.09 -3.54
N TRP A 144 -7.67 -4.34 -3.21
CA TRP A 144 -6.77 -5.25 -2.49
C TRP A 144 -5.62 -5.74 -3.37
N GLN A 145 -4.38 -5.66 -2.85
CA GLN A 145 -3.24 -6.26 -3.53
C GLN A 145 -2.18 -6.76 -2.53
N HIS A 146 -1.50 -7.83 -2.90
CA HIS A 146 -0.37 -8.30 -2.10
C HIS A 146 0.78 -7.30 -2.17
N VAL A 147 1.45 -7.06 -1.03
CA VAL A 147 2.53 -6.06 -0.91
C VAL A 147 3.68 -6.28 -1.90
N ILE A 148 3.92 -7.52 -2.32
CA ILE A 148 4.97 -7.86 -3.29
C ILE A 148 4.72 -7.22 -4.67
N GLU A 149 3.45 -7.01 -5.05
CA GLU A 149 3.09 -6.43 -6.34
C GLU A 149 3.61 -4.99 -6.51
N PRO A 150 3.21 -4.04 -5.64
CA PRO A 150 3.70 -2.68 -5.76
C PRO A 150 5.20 -2.58 -5.46
N LEU A 151 5.75 -3.35 -4.50
CA LEU A 151 7.18 -3.34 -4.20
C LEU A 151 8.01 -3.71 -5.44
N PHE A 152 7.59 -4.71 -6.19
CA PHE A 152 8.24 -5.07 -7.45
C PHE A 152 8.16 -3.92 -8.48
N GLY A 153 7.00 -3.28 -8.59
CA GLY A 153 6.82 -2.09 -9.43
C GLY A 153 7.72 -0.92 -9.00
N TYR A 154 7.93 -0.74 -7.70
CA TYR A 154 8.83 0.29 -7.16
C TYR A 154 10.29 0.03 -7.57
N LEU A 155 10.72 -1.23 -7.55
CA LEU A 155 12.07 -1.59 -8.00
C LEU A 155 12.25 -1.32 -9.51
N ILE A 156 11.25 -1.60 -10.34
CA ILE A 156 11.28 -1.24 -11.76
C ILE A 156 11.37 0.28 -11.93
N LEU A 157 10.55 1.04 -11.21
CA LEU A 157 10.51 2.49 -11.32
C LEU A 157 11.84 3.12 -10.86
N ILE A 158 12.40 2.69 -9.73
CA ILE A 158 13.67 3.27 -9.24
C ILE A 158 14.84 2.94 -10.16
N GLN A 159 14.85 1.77 -10.80
CA GLN A 159 15.81 1.43 -11.84
C GLN A 159 15.69 2.38 -13.05
N LYS A 160 14.47 2.71 -13.47
CA LYS A 160 14.23 3.69 -14.54
C LYS A 160 14.65 5.10 -14.13
N LEU A 161 14.35 5.52 -12.90
CA LEU A 161 14.81 6.81 -12.36
C LEU A 161 16.33 6.93 -12.31
N TYR A 162 17.03 5.82 -12.03
CA TYR A 162 18.50 5.77 -11.98
C TYR A 162 19.17 5.80 -13.36
N SER A 163 18.44 5.49 -14.44
CA SER A 163 18.97 5.47 -15.80
C SER A 163 19.30 6.88 -16.32
N THR A 164 20.07 6.97 -17.39
CA THR A 164 20.41 8.24 -18.07
C THR A 164 19.19 9.06 -18.49
N ASN A 165 18.06 8.39 -18.75
CA ASN A 165 16.79 9.02 -19.08
C ASN A 165 15.85 9.16 -17.87
N GLY A 166 16.38 9.08 -16.65
CA GLY A 166 15.57 9.04 -15.40
C GLY A 166 14.58 10.19 -15.24
N LYS A 167 14.91 11.37 -15.75
CA LYS A 167 14.03 12.55 -15.72
C LYS A 167 12.65 12.31 -16.38
N LYS A 168 12.56 11.44 -17.37
CA LYS A 168 11.28 11.06 -18.02
C LYS A 168 10.33 10.28 -17.11
N PHE A 169 10.84 9.71 -16.03
CA PHE A 169 10.08 8.90 -15.08
C PHE A 169 9.75 9.62 -13.78
N GLN A 170 10.05 10.91 -13.68
CA GLN A 170 9.72 11.73 -12.51
C GLN A 170 8.20 11.92 -12.33
N GLY A 171 7.83 12.38 -11.12
CA GLY A 171 6.45 12.67 -10.75
C GLY A 171 5.68 11.47 -10.20
N PRO A 172 4.35 11.58 -10.08
CA PRO A 172 3.52 10.58 -9.41
C PRO A 172 3.23 9.34 -10.28
N TRP A 173 3.10 8.17 -9.63
CA TRP A 173 2.80 6.88 -10.25
C TRP A 173 1.81 6.08 -9.41
N ASN A 174 0.72 5.63 -10.03
CA ASN A 174 -0.29 4.78 -9.39
C ASN A 174 0.00 3.29 -9.61
N PHE A 175 0.14 2.55 -8.50
CA PHE A 175 0.30 1.10 -8.50
C PHE A 175 -0.94 0.46 -7.87
N GLY A 176 -1.94 0.19 -8.67
CA GLY A 176 -3.19 -0.42 -8.23
C GLY A 176 -3.41 -1.80 -8.83
N PRO A 177 -4.21 -2.64 -8.17
CA PRO A 177 -4.55 -3.96 -8.65
C PRO A 177 -5.41 -3.88 -9.91
N SER A 178 -5.69 -5.04 -10.50
CA SER A 178 -6.73 -5.17 -11.51
C SER A 178 -8.08 -4.75 -10.92
N SER A 179 -8.96 -4.13 -11.72
CA SER A 179 -10.32 -3.80 -11.28
C SER A 179 -11.11 -5.01 -10.76
N LYS A 180 -10.78 -6.21 -11.23
CA LYS A 180 -11.35 -7.49 -10.76
C LYS A 180 -10.98 -7.82 -9.30
N GLN A 181 -10.00 -7.14 -8.72
CA GLN A 181 -9.54 -7.33 -7.33
C GLN A 181 -10.18 -6.34 -6.35
N ASN A 182 -11.02 -5.42 -6.85
CA ASN A 182 -11.84 -4.57 -5.99
C ASN A 182 -12.90 -5.43 -5.30
N MET A 183 -12.87 -5.46 -3.98
CA MET A 183 -13.74 -6.34 -3.21
C MET A 183 -14.17 -5.67 -1.92
N GLN A 184 -15.40 -5.93 -1.50
CA GLN A 184 -15.91 -5.47 -0.22
C GLN A 184 -15.16 -6.10 0.95
N VAL A 185 -14.99 -5.33 2.02
CA VAL A 185 -14.23 -5.74 3.22
C VAL A 185 -14.72 -7.08 3.78
N TYR A 186 -16.04 -7.30 3.90
CA TYR A 186 -16.56 -8.57 4.42
C TYR A 186 -16.28 -9.77 3.50
N LYS A 187 -16.29 -9.57 2.16
CA LYS A 187 -15.94 -10.61 1.18
C LYS A 187 -14.47 -10.98 1.27
N PHE A 188 -13.60 -9.97 1.45
CA PHE A 188 -12.17 -10.17 1.65
C PHE A 188 -11.90 -10.94 2.96
N ALA A 189 -12.54 -10.56 4.08
CA ALA A 189 -12.45 -11.29 5.33
C ALA A 189 -12.94 -12.75 5.20
N ASN A 190 -14.03 -12.99 4.44
CA ASN A 190 -14.51 -14.34 4.18
C ASN A 190 -13.54 -15.16 3.32
N LEU A 191 -12.85 -14.53 2.38
CA LEU A 191 -11.79 -15.20 1.59
C LEU A 191 -10.62 -15.63 2.49
N ILE A 192 -10.17 -14.77 3.41
CA ILE A 192 -9.15 -15.14 4.42
C ILE A 192 -9.63 -16.33 5.25
N LYS A 193 -10.87 -16.27 5.76
CA LYS A 193 -11.47 -17.36 6.55
C LYS A 193 -11.47 -18.70 5.80
N THR A 194 -11.97 -18.72 4.56
CA THR A 194 -12.06 -19.95 3.77
C THR A 194 -10.67 -20.51 3.45
N THR A 195 -9.72 -19.65 3.14
CA THR A 195 -8.33 -20.05 2.90
C THR A 195 -7.68 -20.61 4.17
N MET A 196 -7.89 -19.98 5.33
CA MET A 196 -7.36 -20.50 6.61
C MET A 196 -7.95 -21.87 6.93
N LYS A 197 -9.27 -22.05 6.75
CA LYS A 197 -9.92 -23.37 6.96
C LYS A 197 -9.32 -24.45 6.09
N SER A 198 -9.09 -24.18 4.81
CA SER A 198 -8.53 -25.16 3.87
C SER A 198 -7.08 -25.55 4.18
N LYS A 199 -6.27 -24.57 4.64
CA LYS A 199 -4.81 -24.76 4.84
C LYS A 199 -4.43 -25.22 6.26
N SER A 200 -5.22 -24.91 7.28
CA SER A 200 -4.84 -25.18 8.68
C SER A 200 -5.81 -26.11 9.43
N LYS A 201 -6.91 -26.52 8.80
CA LYS A 201 -7.97 -27.32 9.45
C LYS A 201 -8.57 -26.69 10.71
N ILE A 202 -8.36 -25.38 10.93
CA ILE A 202 -8.88 -24.64 12.09
C ILE A 202 -10.41 -24.52 11.96
N ASN A 203 -11.09 -24.78 13.06
CA ASN A 203 -12.53 -24.52 13.13
C ASN A 203 -12.77 -23.03 13.36
N ILE A 204 -13.44 -22.39 12.40
CA ILE A 204 -13.82 -20.97 12.48
C ILE A 204 -15.34 -20.87 12.46
N LYS A 205 -15.91 -20.11 13.38
CA LYS A 205 -17.35 -19.90 13.55
C LYS A 205 -18.05 -19.58 12.24
N LYS A 206 -19.30 -20.02 12.08
CA LYS A 206 -20.13 -19.66 10.92
C LYS A 206 -20.34 -18.15 10.86
N ASN A 207 -20.78 -17.57 11.98
CA ASN A 207 -20.93 -16.11 12.17
C ASN A 207 -19.58 -15.53 12.60
N PHE A 208 -18.69 -15.30 11.63
CA PHE A 208 -17.29 -14.99 11.87
C PHE A 208 -17.02 -13.49 12.08
N TYR A 209 -17.99 -12.59 11.87
CA TYR A 209 -17.83 -11.17 12.13
C TYR A 209 -19.08 -10.55 12.75
N LYS A 210 -18.84 -9.39 13.40
CA LYS A 210 -19.87 -8.47 13.87
C LYS A 210 -19.58 -7.09 13.30
N PHE A 211 -20.64 -6.33 13.02
CA PHE A 211 -20.54 -4.93 12.62
C PHE A 211 -20.50 -4.05 13.85
N LYS A 212 -19.52 -3.12 13.89
CA LYS A 212 -19.47 -2.05 14.88
C LYS A 212 -19.31 -0.73 14.13
N LYS A 213 -20.34 0.10 14.15
CA LYS A 213 -20.27 1.45 13.58
C LYS A 213 -19.29 2.28 14.40
N GLU A 214 -18.29 2.86 13.75
CA GLU A 214 -17.40 3.85 14.37
C GLU A 214 -17.68 5.23 13.81
N LYS A 215 -17.32 6.28 14.60
CA LYS A 215 -17.49 7.70 14.21
C LYS A 215 -16.47 8.15 13.15
N ILE A 216 -15.41 7.34 12.92
CA ILE A 216 -14.35 7.68 11.97
C ILE A 216 -14.87 7.47 10.55
N PHE A 217 -14.77 8.51 9.73
CA PHE A 217 -15.15 8.46 8.34
C PHE A 217 -14.18 7.55 7.57
N GLU A 218 -14.72 6.61 6.82
CA GLU A 218 -13.98 5.80 5.84
C GLU A 218 -14.68 5.89 4.49
N SER A 219 -13.93 6.26 3.46
CA SER A 219 -14.45 6.32 2.09
C SER A 219 -15.06 5.00 1.64
N LYS A 220 -16.23 5.05 1.01
CA LYS A 220 -16.91 3.86 0.47
C LYS A 220 -16.22 3.32 -0.78
N PHE A 221 -15.69 4.23 -1.60
CA PHE A 221 -15.04 3.91 -2.86
C PHE A 221 -13.63 4.50 -2.88
N LEU A 222 -12.67 3.67 -3.20
CA LEU A 222 -11.29 4.08 -3.42
C LEU A 222 -10.71 3.22 -4.55
N ASN A 223 -10.55 3.82 -5.72
CA ASN A 223 -10.07 3.13 -6.91
C ASN A 223 -9.00 3.96 -7.59
N ILE A 224 -7.88 3.36 -7.93
CA ILE A 224 -6.81 4.02 -8.67
C ILE A 224 -6.61 3.42 -10.05
N ASN A 225 -6.27 4.29 -11.00
CA ASN A 225 -6.01 3.94 -12.38
C ASN A 225 -4.51 3.70 -12.59
N SER A 226 -4.14 2.51 -13.00
CA SER A 226 -2.75 2.09 -13.25
C SER A 226 -2.39 2.08 -14.74
N LYS A 227 -3.05 2.87 -15.61
CA LYS A 227 -2.75 2.92 -17.04
C LYS A 227 -1.35 3.44 -17.31
N LYS A 228 -0.91 4.47 -16.58
CA LYS A 228 0.42 5.07 -16.72
C LYS A 228 1.52 4.04 -16.47
N VAL A 229 1.50 3.35 -15.33
CA VAL A 229 2.51 2.35 -14.99
C VAL A 229 2.52 1.17 -15.98
N LYS A 230 1.35 0.73 -16.43
CA LYS A 230 1.24 -0.32 -17.46
C LYS A 230 1.86 0.11 -18.78
N LYS A 231 1.61 1.35 -19.22
CA LYS A 231 2.12 1.87 -20.49
C LYS A 231 3.63 2.05 -20.48
N TYR A 232 4.17 2.71 -19.47
CA TYR A 232 5.57 3.17 -19.46
C TYR A 232 6.53 2.22 -18.78
N LEU A 233 6.09 1.50 -17.73
CA LEU A 233 6.93 0.55 -17.00
C LEU A 233 6.66 -0.92 -17.38
N LYS A 234 5.63 -1.18 -18.19
CA LYS A 234 5.15 -2.54 -18.52
C LYS A 234 4.77 -3.36 -17.28
N TRP A 235 4.62 -2.70 -16.13
CA TRP A 235 4.20 -3.35 -14.90
C TRP A 235 2.70 -3.64 -14.93
N LYS A 236 2.33 -4.81 -14.44
CA LYS A 236 0.95 -5.24 -14.17
C LYS A 236 0.93 -6.15 -12.95
N PRO A 237 -0.18 -6.18 -12.20
CA PRO A 237 -0.36 -7.20 -11.15
C PRO A 237 -0.32 -8.60 -11.75
N ASN A 238 0.39 -9.52 -11.10
CA ASN A 238 0.58 -10.91 -11.55
C ASN A 238 -0.15 -11.92 -10.64
N LEU A 239 -0.56 -11.51 -9.44
CA LEU A 239 -1.30 -12.36 -8.51
C LEU A 239 -2.80 -12.04 -8.61
N SER A 240 -3.62 -13.08 -8.59
CA SER A 240 -5.04 -12.95 -8.28
C SER A 240 -5.22 -12.63 -6.79
N ILE A 241 -6.40 -12.14 -6.40
CA ILE A 241 -6.72 -11.90 -4.99
C ILE A 241 -6.65 -13.20 -4.17
N LYS A 242 -7.03 -14.33 -4.75
CA LYS A 242 -6.95 -15.64 -4.11
C LYS A 242 -5.50 -16.02 -3.81
N GLU A 243 -4.61 -15.96 -4.80
CA GLU A 243 -3.17 -16.23 -4.62
C GLU A 243 -2.55 -15.29 -3.58
N SER A 244 -2.93 -14.02 -3.61
CA SER A 244 -2.48 -13.00 -2.64
C SER A 244 -2.86 -13.37 -1.20
N VAL A 245 -4.09 -13.82 -0.99
CA VAL A 245 -4.57 -14.26 0.32
C VAL A 245 -3.90 -15.59 0.72
N GLU A 246 -3.70 -16.51 -0.22
CA GLU A 246 -3.00 -17.78 0.02
C GLU A 246 -1.57 -17.57 0.51
N LEU A 247 -0.80 -16.68 -0.14
CA LEU A 247 0.55 -16.32 0.30
C LEU A 247 0.57 -15.74 1.71
N THR A 248 -0.36 -14.85 2.01
CA THR A 248 -0.45 -14.18 3.32
C THR A 248 -0.85 -15.16 4.42
N VAL A 249 -1.85 -16.01 4.16
CA VAL A 249 -2.30 -17.05 5.11
C VAL A 249 -1.19 -18.08 5.36
N ASP A 250 -0.48 -18.51 4.32
CA ASP A 250 0.67 -19.44 4.44
C ASP A 250 1.76 -18.85 5.33
N TRP A 251 2.10 -17.58 5.11
CA TRP A 251 3.09 -16.88 5.92
C TRP A 251 2.68 -16.87 7.40
N TYR A 252 1.42 -16.51 7.69
CA TYR A 252 0.89 -16.45 9.05
C TYR A 252 0.84 -17.84 9.73
N ILE A 253 0.40 -18.88 9.02
CA ILE A 253 0.39 -20.26 9.55
C ILE A 253 1.81 -20.72 9.90
N ASN A 254 2.80 -20.40 9.07
CA ASN A 254 4.19 -20.72 9.32
C ASN A 254 4.75 -19.93 10.53
N PHE A 255 4.35 -18.65 10.68
CA PHE A 255 4.65 -17.87 11.87
C PHE A 255 4.11 -18.56 13.15
N LYS A 256 2.85 -18.96 13.16
CA LYS A 256 2.25 -19.68 14.31
C LYS A 256 2.93 -21.01 14.60
N LYS A 257 3.49 -21.67 13.60
CA LYS A 257 4.28 -22.90 13.72
C LYS A 257 5.76 -22.65 14.06
N LYS A 258 6.15 -21.41 14.33
CA LYS A 258 7.54 -21.01 14.64
C LYS A 258 8.56 -21.48 13.60
N LYS A 259 8.18 -21.46 12.30
CA LYS A 259 9.08 -21.79 11.19
C LYS A 259 10.01 -20.62 10.86
N ASP A 260 11.06 -20.89 10.09
CA ASP A 260 11.94 -19.84 9.55
C ASP A 260 11.18 -18.93 8.57
N LEU A 261 10.80 -17.75 9.05
CA LEU A 261 10.04 -16.78 8.27
C LEU A 261 10.89 -16.09 7.21
N LEU A 262 12.19 -15.97 7.42
CA LEU A 262 13.09 -15.42 6.42
C LEU A 262 13.14 -16.33 5.19
N PHE A 263 13.27 -17.63 5.41
CA PHE A 263 13.22 -18.63 4.34
C PHE A 263 11.87 -18.59 3.61
N ILE A 264 10.74 -18.54 4.35
CA ILE A 264 9.40 -18.47 3.76
C ILE A 264 9.24 -17.22 2.90
N THR A 265 9.65 -16.06 3.42
CA THR A 265 9.55 -14.77 2.71
C THR A 265 10.42 -14.78 1.45
N ARG A 266 11.66 -15.24 1.53
CA ARG A 266 12.56 -15.39 0.37
C ARG A 266 11.97 -16.31 -0.69
N LYS A 267 11.41 -17.44 -0.28
CA LYS A 267 10.75 -18.37 -1.19
C LYS A 267 9.58 -17.70 -1.94
N GLN A 268 8.70 -16.99 -1.21
CA GLN A 268 7.59 -16.26 -1.83
C GLN A 268 8.08 -15.22 -2.85
N ILE A 269 9.16 -14.50 -2.54
CA ILE A 269 9.77 -13.53 -3.46
C ILE A 269 10.31 -14.23 -4.71
N ILE A 270 11.08 -15.32 -4.56
CA ILE A 270 11.64 -16.08 -5.68
C ILE A 270 10.54 -16.66 -6.58
N ASP A 271 9.49 -17.24 -5.98
CA ASP A 271 8.37 -17.82 -6.73
C ASP A 271 7.59 -16.73 -7.48
N TYR A 272 7.42 -15.54 -6.87
CA TYR A 272 6.83 -14.39 -7.54
C TYR A 272 7.71 -13.90 -8.72
N MET A 273 9.03 -13.79 -8.55
CA MET A 273 9.96 -13.39 -9.62
C MET A 273 9.90 -14.35 -10.81
N LYS A 274 9.87 -15.66 -10.56
CA LYS A 274 9.69 -16.66 -11.62
C LYS A 274 8.38 -16.46 -12.39
N LYS A 275 7.30 -16.12 -11.69
CA LYS A 275 5.99 -15.87 -12.31
C LYS A 275 5.99 -14.60 -13.17
N THR A 276 6.78 -13.59 -12.82
CA THR A 276 6.88 -12.33 -13.56
C THR A 276 7.73 -12.43 -14.84
N LYS A 277 8.45 -13.54 -15.06
CA LYS A 277 9.35 -13.77 -16.20
C LYS A 277 10.46 -12.71 -16.33
N ILE A 278 10.99 -12.25 -15.19
CA ILE A 278 12.11 -11.29 -15.10
C ILE A 278 13.27 -11.97 -14.38
#